data_522cd82a51870e1d1e5f5e9d9ba07b33
#
_entry.id   522cd82a51870e1d1e5f5e9d9ba07b33
#
_cell.length_a   1.000
_cell.length_b   1.000
_cell.length_c   1.000
_cell.angle_alpha   90.00
_cell.angle_beta   90.00
_cell.angle_gamma   90.00
#
_symmetry.space_group_name_H-M   'P 1'
#
loop_
_entity.id
_entity.type
_entity.pdbx_description
1 polymer ?
#
loop_
_entity_poly.entity_id
_entity_poly.type
_entity_poly.pdbx_seq_one_letter_code
_entity_poly.pdbx_strand_id
1 'polypeptide(L)'
;MSEAINQGHVNYTISENGIATIEFGHPLSNSLPGKILQKLADTITEVSNNAQTKVIVLRSAGEKAFCAGASFDELISIKDFETGKVFFSGFAKVINACRKSPKLIIGRVQGKAVGGGVGMASAVDYCYATTGAAVKLSELAVGIGPFVVGPAVEPKIGVSAMSQLAIDATEWRSAQWAYDRGLYAELFETVEGMDIAIDRLANKLAASNPEAMTMLKQIFWQGTENWDELLPERAGMSGKLVLSDFTVNAINSFKSK
;
A
#
# COMPACT_ATOMS: atom_id res chain seq x y z
N MET A 1 -0.88 -22.06 13.30
CA MET A 1 -1.16 -20.98 12.31
C MET A 1 -2.43 -21.39 11.58
N SER A 2 -3.43 -20.52 11.53
CA SER A 2 -4.68 -20.86 10.86
C SER A 2 -4.45 -21.06 9.37
N GLU A 3 -5.20 -21.95 8.71
CA GLU A 3 -5.14 -22.15 7.25
C GLU A 3 -5.36 -20.85 6.48
N ALA A 4 -6.06 -19.88 7.07
CA ALA A 4 -6.32 -18.56 6.50
C ALA A 4 -5.05 -17.74 6.19
N ILE A 5 -3.98 -17.88 6.97
CA ILE A 5 -2.70 -17.15 6.71
C ILE A 5 -2.07 -17.57 5.37
N ASN A 6 -2.32 -18.79 4.92
CA ASN A 6 -1.75 -19.31 3.67
C ASN A 6 -2.63 -19.05 2.44
N GLN A 7 -3.84 -18.51 2.63
CA GLN A 7 -4.71 -18.09 1.54
C GLN A 7 -4.29 -16.72 1.01
N GLY A 8 -4.70 -16.43 -0.20
CA GLY A 8 -4.36 -15.20 -0.88
C GLY A 8 -3.53 -15.45 -2.14
N HIS A 9 -3.47 -14.45 -2.98
CA HIS A 9 -2.79 -14.54 -4.27
C HIS A 9 -2.14 -13.22 -4.66
N VAL A 10 -1.14 -13.33 -5.52
CA VAL A 10 -0.62 -12.25 -6.35
C VAL A 10 -0.47 -12.80 -7.74
N ASN A 11 -1.16 -12.21 -8.70
CA ASN A 11 -1.13 -12.57 -10.11
C ASN A 11 -0.84 -11.33 -10.94
N TYR A 12 -0.32 -11.51 -12.14
CA TYR A 12 -0.22 -10.43 -13.11
C TYR A 12 -0.49 -10.90 -14.55
N THR A 13 -0.86 -9.95 -15.39
CA THR A 13 -0.97 -10.10 -16.82
C THR A 13 -0.29 -8.92 -17.50
N ILE A 14 0.24 -9.14 -18.71
CA ILE A 14 0.78 -8.07 -19.56
C ILE A 14 0.03 -8.11 -20.88
N SER A 15 -0.60 -7.00 -21.25
CA SER A 15 -1.32 -6.88 -22.53
C SER A 15 -0.35 -6.67 -23.70
N GLU A 16 -0.83 -6.85 -24.93
CA GLU A 16 -0.02 -6.68 -26.15
C GLU A 16 0.59 -5.28 -26.29
N ASN A 17 -0.09 -4.25 -25.78
CA ASN A 17 0.39 -2.86 -25.77
C ASN A 17 1.29 -2.52 -24.58
N GLY A 18 1.60 -3.50 -23.70
CA GLY A 18 2.58 -3.36 -22.61
C GLY A 18 2.00 -2.82 -21.31
N ILE A 19 0.69 -2.89 -21.11
CA ILE A 19 0.06 -2.57 -19.82
C ILE A 19 0.11 -3.82 -18.93
N ALA A 20 0.84 -3.76 -17.85
CA ALA A 20 0.90 -4.82 -16.86
C ALA A 20 -0.13 -4.55 -15.75
N THR A 21 -1.02 -5.51 -15.49
CA THR A 21 -1.96 -5.45 -14.36
C THR A 21 -1.50 -6.44 -13.29
N ILE A 22 -1.17 -5.94 -12.10
CA ILE A 22 -0.84 -6.74 -10.91
C ILE A 22 -2.05 -6.71 -9.99
N GLU A 23 -2.56 -7.90 -9.67
CA GLU A 23 -3.67 -8.07 -8.73
C GLU A 23 -3.21 -8.88 -7.51
N PHE A 24 -3.47 -8.34 -6.32
CA PHE A 24 -3.31 -9.05 -5.07
C PHE A 24 -4.66 -9.26 -4.40
N GLY A 25 -4.77 -10.31 -3.61
CA GLY A 25 -6.00 -10.60 -2.89
C GLY A 25 -5.79 -11.49 -1.67
N HIS A 26 -6.66 -11.30 -0.66
CA HIS A 26 -6.75 -12.15 0.51
C HIS A 26 -8.20 -12.19 1.02
N PRO A 27 -8.73 -13.37 1.42
CA PRO A 27 -10.14 -13.52 1.85
C PRO A 27 -10.54 -12.60 3.01
N LEU A 28 -9.60 -12.26 3.90
CA LEU A 28 -9.82 -11.38 5.05
C LEU A 28 -9.72 -9.90 4.66
N SER A 29 -10.58 -9.43 3.75
CA SER A 29 -10.63 -8.03 3.30
C SER A 29 -9.28 -7.49 2.80
N ASN A 30 -8.47 -8.34 2.16
CA ASN A 30 -7.13 -7.99 1.74
C ASN A 30 -6.21 -7.54 2.90
N SER A 31 -6.39 -8.15 4.08
CA SER A 31 -5.42 -8.12 5.17
C SER A 31 -4.26 -9.05 4.81
N LEU A 32 -3.08 -8.51 4.57
CA LEU A 32 -2.02 -9.22 3.87
C LEU A 32 -1.01 -9.87 4.82
N PRO A 33 -0.84 -11.21 4.77
CA PRO A 33 0.27 -11.90 5.41
C PRO A 33 1.62 -11.52 4.81
N GLY A 34 2.70 -11.63 5.61
CA GLY A 34 4.06 -11.31 5.20
C GLY A 34 4.51 -12.05 3.94
N LYS A 35 4.07 -13.30 3.76
CA LYS A 35 4.33 -14.09 2.54
C LYS A 35 3.69 -13.48 1.28
N ILE A 36 2.47 -12.97 1.39
CA ILE A 36 1.78 -12.30 0.27
C ILE A 36 2.43 -10.94 -0.02
N LEU A 37 2.81 -10.18 1.02
CA LEU A 37 3.54 -8.91 0.87
C LEU A 37 4.90 -9.12 0.18
N GLN A 38 5.65 -10.18 0.56
CA GLN A 38 6.89 -10.52 -0.11
C GLN A 38 6.65 -10.85 -1.59
N LYS A 39 5.69 -11.74 -1.87
CA LYS A 39 5.33 -12.10 -3.25
C LYS A 39 4.91 -10.88 -4.07
N LEU A 40 4.15 -9.95 -3.47
CA LEU A 40 3.73 -8.71 -4.14
C LEU A 40 4.94 -7.82 -4.49
N ALA A 41 5.87 -7.64 -3.55
CA ALA A 41 7.09 -6.87 -3.79
C ALA A 41 7.96 -7.49 -4.90
N ASP A 42 8.11 -8.81 -4.87
CA ASP A 42 8.86 -9.57 -5.89
C ASP A 42 8.19 -9.46 -7.26
N THR A 43 6.85 -9.60 -7.31
CA THR A 43 6.07 -9.47 -8.56
C THR A 43 6.17 -8.05 -9.13
N ILE A 44 6.07 -7.00 -8.29
CA ILE A 44 6.26 -5.61 -8.76
C ILE A 44 7.65 -5.45 -9.37
N THR A 45 8.68 -5.98 -8.72
CA THR A 45 10.06 -5.92 -9.21
C THR A 45 10.24 -6.69 -10.53
N GLU A 46 9.72 -7.91 -10.61
CA GLU A 46 9.75 -8.75 -11.82
C GLU A 46 9.09 -8.05 -13.01
N VAL A 47 7.85 -7.60 -12.82
CA VAL A 47 7.05 -6.90 -13.84
C VAL A 47 7.70 -5.59 -14.26
N SER A 48 8.28 -4.85 -13.32
CA SER A 48 9.00 -3.59 -13.60
C SER A 48 10.21 -3.78 -14.51
N ASN A 49 10.90 -4.92 -14.40
CA ASN A 49 12.08 -5.27 -15.17
C ASN A 49 11.74 -6.00 -16.49
N ASN A 50 10.48 -6.38 -16.70
CA ASN A 50 10.07 -7.02 -17.94
C ASN A 50 10.10 -6.01 -19.10
N ALA A 51 10.82 -6.35 -20.17
CA ALA A 51 10.97 -5.48 -21.34
C ALA A 51 9.66 -5.16 -22.07
N GLN A 52 8.66 -6.03 -21.97
CA GLN A 52 7.33 -5.81 -22.54
C GLN A 52 6.50 -4.81 -21.72
N THR A 53 6.80 -4.62 -20.42
CA THR A 53 6.06 -3.70 -19.56
C THR A 53 6.41 -2.26 -19.85
N LYS A 54 5.39 -1.44 -20.10
CA LYS A 54 5.51 0.03 -20.28
C LYS A 54 4.91 0.81 -19.11
N VAL A 55 3.80 0.32 -18.56
CA VAL A 55 3.09 0.91 -17.42
C VAL A 55 2.48 -0.21 -16.57
N ILE A 56 2.35 0.03 -15.28
CA ILE A 56 1.78 -0.93 -14.32
C ILE A 56 0.48 -0.40 -13.75
N VAL A 57 -0.54 -1.24 -13.66
CA VAL A 57 -1.76 -1.01 -12.88
C VAL A 57 -1.71 -1.94 -11.66
N LEU A 58 -1.73 -1.37 -10.46
CA LEU A 58 -1.77 -2.10 -9.20
C LEU A 58 -3.18 -2.05 -8.63
N ARG A 59 -3.79 -3.22 -8.43
CA ARG A 59 -5.14 -3.36 -7.88
C ARG A 59 -5.25 -4.49 -6.87
N SER A 60 -6.30 -4.46 -6.07
CA SER A 60 -6.67 -5.61 -5.24
C SER A 60 -7.92 -6.31 -5.76
N ALA A 61 -8.05 -7.58 -5.39
CA ALA A 61 -9.24 -8.38 -5.67
C ALA A 61 -10.42 -7.96 -4.77
N GLY A 62 -11.64 -8.22 -5.25
CA GLY A 62 -12.88 -7.94 -4.54
C GLY A 62 -13.32 -6.48 -4.61
N GLU A 63 -14.49 -6.19 -4.00
CA GLU A 63 -15.18 -4.90 -4.15
C GLU A 63 -15.17 -4.04 -2.88
N LYS A 64 -14.96 -4.63 -1.69
CA LYS A 64 -15.21 -3.96 -0.40
C LYS A 64 -14.01 -3.22 0.15
N ALA A 65 -12.84 -3.81 0.10
CA ALA A 65 -11.63 -3.21 0.66
C ALA A 65 -10.51 -3.28 -0.36
N PHE A 66 -9.77 -2.18 -0.50
CA PHE A 66 -8.50 -2.20 -1.21
C PHE A 66 -7.48 -3.01 -0.42
N CYS A 67 -7.23 -2.63 0.84
CA CYS A 67 -6.34 -3.38 1.73
C CYS A 67 -6.62 -3.01 3.19
N ALA A 68 -6.91 -4.00 4.02
CA ALA A 68 -7.14 -3.83 5.45
C ALA A 68 -5.84 -3.82 6.30
N GLY A 69 -4.67 -3.71 5.66
CA GLY A 69 -3.39 -3.67 6.34
C GLY A 69 -2.72 -5.04 6.44
N ALA A 70 -1.81 -5.20 7.41
CA ALA A 70 -1.12 -6.46 7.66
C ALA A 70 -2.02 -7.50 8.34
N SER A 71 -1.66 -8.78 8.21
CA SER A 71 -2.37 -9.88 8.84
C SER A 71 -2.43 -9.71 10.37
N PHE A 72 -3.65 -9.64 10.91
CA PHE A 72 -3.85 -9.56 12.35
C PHE A 72 -3.41 -10.83 13.06
N ASP A 73 -3.60 -12.00 12.44
CA ASP A 73 -3.17 -13.30 13.00
C ASP A 73 -1.64 -13.37 13.12
N GLU A 74 -0.90 -12.82 12.15
CA GLU A 74 0.56 -12.72 12.26
C GLU A 74 0.96 -11.70 13.32
N LEU A 75 0.30 -10.54 13.39
CA LEU A 75 0.57 -9.50 14.38
C LEU A 75 0.51 -10.06 15.81
N ILE A 76 -0.53 -10.81 16.13
CA ILE A 76 -0.71 -11.41 17.46
C ILE A 76 0.25 -12.56 17.76
N SER A 77 0.92 -13.09 16.76
CA SER A 77 1.90 -14.18 16.90
C SER A 77 3.32 -13.69 17.21
N ILE A 78 3.57 -12.38 17.12
CA ILE A 78 4.88 -11.76 17.36
C ILE A 78 5.26 -11.93 18.84
N LYS A 79 6.47 -12.49 19.09
CA LYS A 79 6.96 -12.75 20.45
C LYS A 79 8.33 -12.14 20.73
N ASP A 80 9.01 -11.64 19.71
CA ASP A 80 10.34 -11.06 19.82
C ASP A 80 10.55 -9.92 18.83
N PHE A 81 11.62 -9.17 19.02
CA PHE A 81 11.95 -8.00 18.19
C PHE A 81 12.17 -8.37 16.72
N GLU A 82 12.88 -9.46 16.44
CA GLU A 82 13.24 -9.81 15.06
C GLU A 82 12.02 -10.22 14.26
N THR A 83 11.13 -11.03 14.83
CA THR A 83 9.85 -11.38 14.20
C THR A 83 8.96 -10.16 14.01
N GLY A 84 8.94 -9.23 14.97
CA GLY A 84 8.24 -7.95 14.85
C GLY A 84 8.80 -7.08 13.72
N LYS A 85 10.12 -6.92 13.67
CA LYS A 85 10.78 -6.16 12.61
C LYS A 85 10.51 -6.76 11.22
N VAL A 86 10.59 -8.08 11.09
CA VAL A 86 10.28 -8.79 9.83
C VAL A 86 8.84 -8.55 9.41
N PHE A 87 7.88 -8.66 10.33
CA PHE A 87 6.47 -8.41 10.07
C PHE A 87 6.22 -6.99 9.53
N PHE A 88 6.70 -5.97 10.23
CA PHE A 88 6.52 -4.58 9.80
C PHE A 88 7.31 -4.22 8.54
N SER A 89 8.37 -4.97 8.20
CA SER A 89 9.10 -4.81 6.95
C SER A 89 8.32 -5.26 5.71
N GLY A 90 7.21 -5.99 5.86
CA GLY A 90 6.41 -6.47 4.73
C GLY A 90 5.94 -5.33 3.81
N PHE A 91 5.29 -4.31 4.37
CA PHE A 91 4.89 -3.13 3.59
C PHE A 91 6.07 -2.26 3.14
N ALA A 92 7.15 -2.20 3.91
CA ALA A 92 8.37 -1.50 3.49
C ALA A 92 8.91 -2.05 2.16
N LYS A 93 8.89 -3.37 1.98
CA LYS A 93 9.33 -4.02 0.73
C LYS A 93 8.44 -3.66 -0.44
N VAL A 94 7.11 -3.66 -0.26
CA VAL A 94 6.16 -3.27 -1.31
C VAL A 94 6.32 -1.80 -1.69
N ILE A 95 6.44 -0.89 -0.71
CA ILE A 95 6.68 0.54 -0.93
C ILE A 95 7.98 0.74 -1.71
N ASN A 96 9.08 0.08 -1.30
CA ASN A 96 10.36 0.19 -2.00
C ASN A 96 10.31 -0.42 -3.41
N ALA A 97 9.57 -1.52 -3.64
CA ALA A 97 9.39 -2.07 -4.97
C ALA A 97 8.65 -1.09 -5.90
N CYS A 98 7.60 -0.42 -5.40
CA CYS A 98 6.91 0.64 -6.15
C CYS A 98 7.82 1.83 -6.45
N ARG A 99 8.55 2.31 -5.45
CA ARG A 99 9.48 3.44 -5.55
C ARG A 99 10.58 3.20 -6.59
N LYS A 100 11.20 2.01 -6.55
CA LYS A 100 12.33 1.63 -7.40
C LYS A 100 11.94 1.22 -8.82
N SER A 101 10.66 0.96 -9.07
CA SER A 101 10.19 0.63 -10.40
C SER A 101 10.56 1.73 -11.40
N PRO A 102 11.20 1.41 -12.54
CA PRO A 102 11.41 2.39 -13.60
C PRO A 102 10.12 2.70 -14.40
N LYS A 103 9.03 1.95 -14.11
CA LYS A 103 7.74 2.12 -14.77
C LYS A 103 6.80 2.92 -13.89
N LEU A 104 5.97 3.78 -14.48
CA LEU A 104 4.90 4.46 -13.77
C LEU A 104 3.85 3.43 -13.32
N ILE A 105 3.36 3.59 -12.10
CA ILE A 105 2.38 2.70 -11.48
C ILE A 105 1.09 3.49 -11.22
N ILE A 106 -0.02 3.00 -11.77
CA ILE A 106 -1.38 3.51 -11.52
C ILE A 106 -2.00 2.64 -10.43
N GLY A 107 -2.48 3.24 -9.36
CA GLY A 107 -3.23 2.57 -8.30
C GLY A 107 -4.74 2.61 -8.54
N ARG A 108 -5.42 1.49 -8.27
CA ARG A 108 -6.87 1.33 -8.34
C ARG A 108 -7.42 1.01 -6.96
N VAL A 109 -8.05 1.98 -6.31
CA VAL A 109 -8.55 1.87 -4.93
C VAL A 109 -10.08 1.88 -4.94
N GLN A 110 -10.70 0.70 -4.99
CA GLN A 110 -12.14 0.54 -5.05
C GLN A 110 -12.84 0.67 -3.69
N GLY A 111 -12.09 0.69 -2.58
CA GLY A 111 -12.70 0.67 -1.26
C GLY A 111 -11.71 1.04 -0.16
N LYS A 112 -12.01 0.61 1.05
CA LYS A 112 -11.27 0.99 2.26
C LYS A 112 -9.80 0.60 2.22
N ALA A 113 -8.90 1.54 2.62
CA ALA A 113 -7.48 1.34 2.81
C ALA A 113 -7.10 1.64 4.28
N VAL A 114 -6.41 0.71 4.95
CA VAL A 114 -6.02 0.83 6.35
C VAL A 114 -4.54 0.60 6.50
N GLY A 115 -3.86 1.43 7.29
CA GLY A 115 -2.46 1.23 7.65
C GLY A 115 -1.56 1.03 6.44
N GLY A 116 -0.97 -0.17 6.31
CA GLY A 116 -0.18 -0.56 5.15
C GLY A 116 -0.88 -0.37 3.80
N GLY A 117 -2.22 -0.49 3.76
CA GLY A 117 -3.02 -0.22 2.56
C GLY A 117 -2.96 1.24 2.12
N VAL A 118 -2.95 2.19 3.07
CA VAL A 118 -2.73 3.61 2.78
C VAL A 118 -1.31 3.83 2.26
N GLY A 119 -0.32 3.16 2.87
CA GLY A 119 1.06 3.20 2.39
C GLY A 119 1.21 2.72 0.94
N MET A 120 0.54 1.63 0.56
CA MET A 120 0.54 1.15 -0.83
C MET A 120 -0.15 2.12 -1.79
N ALA A 121 -1.31 2.67 -1.42
CA ALA A 121 -2.00 3.68 -2.22
C ALA A 121 -1.16 4.95 -2.41
N SER A 122 -0.29 5.27 -1.44
CA SER A 122 0.64 6.40 -1.51
C SER A 122 1.91 6.09 -2.32
N ALA A 123 2.31 4.82 -2.40
CA ALA A 123 3.52 4.40 -3.08
C ALA A 123 3.38 4.29 -4.62
N VAL A 124 2.16 4.37 -5.14
CA VAL A 124 1.94 4.47 -6.60
C VAL A 124 2.12 5.91 -7.08
N ASP A 125 2.38 6.06 -8.38
CA ASP A 125 2.63 7.39 -8.96
C ASP A 125 1.34 8.18 -9.22
N TYR A 126 0.27 7.47 -9.59
CA TYR A 126 -1.06 8.06 -9.84
C TYR A 126 -2.13 7.16 -9.26
N CYS A 127 -2.97 7.65 -8.37
CA CYS A 127 -3.94 6.84 -7.65
C CYS A 127 -5.38 7.25 -7.95
N TYR A 128 -6.17 6.36 -8.54
CA TYR A 128 -7.60 6.50 -8.70
C TYR A 128 -8.35 5.84 -7.55
N ALA A 129 -9.49 6.42 -7.16
CA ALA A 129 -10.34 5.81 -6.14
C ALA A 129 -11.84 5.96 -6.47
N THR A 130 -12.67 5.13 -5.83
CA THR A 130 -14.11 5.36 -5.80
C THR A 130 -14.48 6.33 -4.70
N THR A 131 -15.63 7.03 -4.84
CA THR A 131 -16.19 7.89 -3.78
C THR A 131 -16.52 7.13 -2.50
N GLY A 132 -16.72 5.81 -2.58
CA GLY A 132 -16.91 4.92 -1.43
C GLY A 132 -15.61 4.49 -0.72
N ALA A 133 -14.45 4.83 -1.27
CA ALA A 133 -13.17 4.55 -0.61
C ALA A 133 -12.99 5.43 0.64
N ALA A 134 -12.30 4.87 1.63
CA ALA A 134 -11.95 5.61 2.84
C ALA A 134 -10.57 5.19 3.34
N VAL A 135 -9.89 6.05 4.06
CA VAL A 135 -8.53 5.81 4.58
C VAL A 135 -8.48 5.94 6.10
N LYS A 136 -7.62 5.14 6.72
CA LYS A 136 -7.34 5.20 8.15
C LYS A 136 -5.92 4.72 8.46
N LEU A 137 -5.20 5.43 9.32
CA LEU A 137 -3.96 4.94 9.95
C LEU A 137 -4.27 4.52 11.38
N SER A 138 -4.52 3.24 11.58
CA SER A 138 -5.00 2.70 12.86
C SER A 138 -3.90 2.30 13.84
N GLU A 139 -2.64 2.51 13.49
CA GLU A 139 -1.48 2.01 14.21
C GLU A 139 -1.40 2.56 15.64
N LEU A 140 -1.66 3.85 15.85
CA LEU A 140 -1.59 4.46 17.18
C LEU A 140 -2.67 3.92 18.12
N ALA A 141 -3.83 3.51 17.60
CA ALA A 141 -4.91 2.91 18.41
C ALA A 141 -4.50 1.59 19.07
N VAL A 142 -3.48 0.93 18.55
CA VAL A 142 -2.90 -0.29 19.15
C VAL A 142 -1.51 -0.06 19.75
N GLY A 143 -1.12 1.22 19.98
CA GLY A 143 0.14 1.55 20.63
C GLY A 143 1.38 1.52 19.74
N ILE A 144 1.19 1.53 18.42
CA ILE A 144 2.25 1.55 17.41
C ILE A 144 2.09 2.84 16.59
N GLY A 145 3.13 3.33 15.93
CA GLY A 145 2.99 4.45 14.99
C GLY A 145 2.99 3.98 13.54
N PRO A 146 2.44 4.76 12.60
CA PRO A 146 2.50 4.46 11.16
C PRO A 146 3.89 4.76 10.58
N PHE A 147 4.95 4.27 11.25
CA PHE A 147 6.33 4.66 10.98
C PHE A 147 6.83 4.20 9.61
N VAL A 148 6.40 3.00 9.18
CA VAL A 148 6.80 2.41 7.89
C VAL A 148 6.10 3.09 6.72
N VAL A 149 4.81 3.39 6.87
CA VAL A 149 4.02 3.97 5.78
C VAL A 149 4.12 5.48 5.70
N GLY A 150 4.44 6.14 6.81
CA GLY A 150 4.55 7.59 6.92
C GLY A 150 5.42 8.23 5.83
N PRO A 151 6.64 7.73 5.55
CA PRO A 151 7.48 8.26 4.48
C PRO A 151 6.82 8.30 3.10
N ALA A 152 5.95 7.33 2.77
CA ALA A 152 5.22 7.32 1.50
C ALA A 152 3.95 8.19 1.53
N VAL A 153 3.28 8.28 2.67
CA VAL A 153 2.02 9.03 2.83
C VAL A 153 2.26 10.52 2.91
N GLU A 154 3.21 10.95 3.75
CA GLU A 154 3.46 12.36 4.04
C GLU A 154 3.77 13.21 2.78
N PRO A 155 4.59 12.77 1.82
CA PRO A 155 4.84 13.55 0.60
C PRO A 155 3.59 13.76 -0.27
N LYS A 156 2.60 12.85 -0.17
CA LYS A 156 1.34 12.96 -0.94
C LYS A 156 0.37 13.96 -0.31
N ILE A 157 0.24 13.95 1.02
CA ILE A 157 -0.82 14.71 1.71
C ILE A 157 -0.30 15.86 2.58
N GLY A 158 1.00 15.97 2.73
CA GLY A 158 1.66 16.94 3.61
C GLY A 158 1.60 16.56 5.09
N VAL A 159 2.53 17.11 5.85
CA VAL A 159 2.70 16.83 7.30
C VAL A 159 1.42 17.08 8.12
N SER A 160 0.66 18.15 7.80
CA SER A 160 -0.57 18.47 8.54
C SER A 160 -1.65 17.40 8.39
N ALA A 161 -1.88 16.90 7.16
CA ALA A 161 -2.86 15.85 6.93
C ALA A 161 -2.35 14.48 7.43
N MET A 162 -1.05 14.23 7.31
CA MET A 162 -0.43 13.03 7.90
C MET A 162 -0.61 12.98 9.41
N SER A 163 -0.41 14.11 10.12
CA SER A 163 -0.63 14.18 11.56
C SER A 163 -2.10 13.95 11.95
N GLN A 164 -3.05 14.47 11.16
CA GLN A 164 -4.48 14.21 11.38
C GLN A 164 -4.83 12.72 11.27
N LEU A 165 -4.27 12.01 10.27
CA LEU A 165 -4.47 10.58 10.13
C LEU A 165 -3.82 9.77 11.25
N ALA A 166 -2.58 10.12 11.62
CA ALA A 166 -1.79 9.34 12.56
C ALA A 166 -2.24 9.53 14.01
N ILE A 167 -2.66 10.74 14.40
CA ILE A 167 -3.07 11.07 15.78
C ILE A 167 -4.50 10.62 16.03
N ASP A 168 -5.42 10.89 15.10
CA ASP A 168 -6.83 10.52 15.20
C ASP A 168 -7.08 9.11 14.60
N ALA A 169 -6.34 8.14 15.11
CA ALA A 169 -6.14 6.82 14.54
C ALA A 169 -7.41 5.93 14.50
N THR A 170 -8.47 6.28 15.22
CA THR A 170 -9.74 5.55 15.23
C THR A 170 -10.71 6.02 14.15
N GLU A 171 -10.51 7.22 13.62
CA GLU A 171 -11.45 7.86 12.72
C GLU A 171 -11.12 7.59 11.23
N TRP A 172 -12.17 7.39 10.48
CA TRP A 172 -12.09 7.26 9.03
C TRP A 172 -12.06 8.64 8.37
N ARG A 173 -11.22 8.76 7.36
CA ARG A 173 -11.28 9.90 6.43
C ARG A 173 -11.87 9.43 5.10
N SER A 174 -12.78 10.25 4.54
CA SER A 174 -13.46 9.93 3.28
C SER A 174 -12.53 9.96 2.07
N ALA A 175 -12.98 9.39 0.96
CA ALA A 175 -12.31 9.52 -0.33
C ALA A 175 -12.15 10.99 -0.74
N GLN A 176 -13.17 11.83 -0.49
CA GLN A 176 -13.10 13.27 -0.79
C GLN A 176 -12.00 13.95 0.03
N TRP A 177 -11.89 13.64 1.34
CA TRP A 177 -10.81 14.16 2.17
C TRP A 177 -9.43 13.79 1.62
N ALA A 178 -9.26 12.54 1.16
CA ALA A 178 -8.01 12.04 0.60
C ALA A 178 -7.68 12.69 -0.77
N TYR A 179 -8.70 12.92 -1.60
CA TYR A 179 -8.59 13.63 -2.87
C TYR A 179 -8.18 15.09 -2.67
N ASP A 180 -8.84 15.81 -1.76
CA ASP A 180 -8.55 17.23 -1.46
C ASP A 180 -7.12 17.45 -0.97
N ARG A 181 -6.45 16.39 -0.51
CA ARG A 181 -5.07 16.41 -0.02
C ARG A 181 -4.06 15.76 -0.95
N GLY A 182 -4.50 15.30 -2.13
CA GLY A 182 -3.62 14.80 -3.18
C GLY A 182 -3.20 13.33 -3.04
N LEU A 183 -3.80 12.56 -2.11
CA LEU A 183 -3.59 11.11 -2.06
C LEU A 183 -4.24 10.42 -3.26
N TYR A 184 -5.47 10.79 -3.58
CA TYR A 184 -6.18 10.33 -4.76
C TYR A 184 -6.16 11.43 -5.83
N ALA A 185 -5.87 11.05 -7.06
CA ALA A 185 -5.80 12.00 -8.18
C ALA A 185 -7.17 12.29 -8.80
N GLU A 186 -8.10 11.33 -8.71
CA GLU A 186 -9.46 11.46 -9.24
C GLU A 186 -10.39 10.47 -8.52
N LEU A 187 -11.67 10.85 -8.35
CA LEU A 187 -12.71 10.04 -7.74
C LEU A 187 -13.80 9.67 -8.74
N PHE A 188 -14.33 8.46 -8.57
CA PHE A 188 -15.39 7.91 -9.42
C PHE A 188 -16.54 7.34 -8.58
N GLU A 189 -17.75 7.53 -9.05
CA GLU A 189 -18.95 7.00 -8.39
C GLU A 189 -19.01 5.47 -8.48
N THR A 190 -18.49 4.89 -9.56
CA THR A 190 -18.52 3.46 -9.82
C THR A 190 -17.13 2.90 -10.13
N VAL A 191 -16.96 1.62 -9.85
CA VAL A 191 -15.75 0.87 -10.19
C VAL A 191 -15.53 0.84 -11.71
N GLU A 192 -16.58 0.65 -12.48
CA GLU A 192 -16.54 0.62 -13.95
C GLU A 192 -16.06 1.96 -14.52
N GLY A 193 -16.57 3.08 -14.00
CA GLY A 193 -16.12 4.41 -14.40
C GLY A 193 -14.64 4.65 -14.09
N MET A 194 -14.17 4.18 -12.94
CA MET A 194 -12.77 4.22 -12.56
C MET A 194 -11.92 3.36 -13.50
N ASP A 195 -12.36 2.13 -13.81
CA ASP A 195 -11.62 1.21 -14.67
C ASP A 195 -11.49 1.77 -16.10
N ILE A 196 -12.53 2.39 -16.65
CA ILE A 196 -12.48 3.08 -17.95
C ILE A 196 -11.43 4.22 -17.92
N ALA A 197 -11.36 4.99 -16.85
CA ALA A 197 -10.39 6.07 -16.72
C ALA A 197 -8.95 5.53 -16.58
N ILE A 198 -8.76 4.45 -15.84
CA ILE A 198 -7.47 3.74 -15.71
C ILE A 198 -7.01 3.24 -17.08
N ASP A 199 -7.88 2.55 -17.82
CA ASP A 199 -7.54 2.03 -19.16
C ASP A 199 -7.16 3.16 -20.12
N ARG A 200 -7.90 4.28 -20.09
CA ARG A 200 -7.59 5.46 -20.88
C ARG A 200 -6.20 6.01 -20.57
N LEU A 201 -5.87 6.19 -19.26
CA LEU A 201 -4.57 6.71 -18.84
C LEU A 201 -3.45 5.71 -19.16
N ALA A 202 -3.63 4.43 -18.85
CA ALA A 202 -2.66 3.39 -19.10
C ALA A 202 -2.29 3.28 -20.58
N ASN A 203 -3.29 3.33 -21.48
CA ASN A 203 -3.06 3.33 -22.94
C ASN A 203 -2.31 4.58 -23.42
N LYS A 204 -2.61 5.76 -22.87
CA LYS A 204 -1.85 7.00 -23.18
C LYS A 204 -0.40 6.86 -22.74
N LEU A 205 -0.15 6.36 -21.53
CA LEU A 205 1.21 6.16 -21.01
C LEU A 205 1.96 5.09 -21.82
N ALA A 206 1.31 3.98 -22.17
CA ALA A 206 1.91 2.93 -22.98
C ALA A 206 2.33 3.40 -24.40
N ALA A 207 1.70 4.46 -24.92
CA ALA A 207 2.05 5.13 -26.17
C ALA A 207 3.03 6.32 -26.00
N SER A 208 3.38 6.68 -24.76
CA SER A 208 4.28 7.80 -24.46
C SER A 208 5.76 7.39 -24.55
N ASN A 209 6.64 8.39 -24.54
CA ASN A 209 8.09 8.15 -24.54
C ASN A 209 8.53 7.44 -23.24
N PRO A 210 9.03 6.19 -23.30
CA PRO A 210 9.38 5.43 -22.11
C PRO A 210 10.54 6.02 -21.30
N GLU A 211 11.49 6.66 -21.98
CA GLU A 211 12.63 7.33 -21.33
C GLU A 211 12.14 8.53 -20.51
N ALA A 212 11.26 9.36 -21.08
CA ALA A 212 10.67 10.50 -20.38
C ALA A 212 9.86 10.05 -19.16
N MET A 213 9.09 8.95 -19.24
CA MET A 213 8.35 8.40 -18.11
C MET A 213 9.29 7.93 -16.99
N THR A 214 10.38 7.25 -17.33
CA THR A 214 11.38 6.81 -16.37
C THR A 214 12.04 8.02 -15.68
N MET A 215 12.42 9.05 -16.43
CA MET A 215 12.99 10.27 -15.87
C MET A 215 12.01 11.01 -14.95
N LEU A 216 10.73 11.13 -15.35
CA LEU A 216 9.69 11.73 -14.51
C LEU A 216 9.55 10.98 -13.19
N LYS A 217 9.53 9.65 -13.22
CA LYS A 217 9.47 8.84 -12.00
C LYS A 217 10.67 9.08 -11.10
N GLN A 218 11.87 9.13 -11.65
CA GLN A 218 13.08 9.45 -10.87
C GLN A 218 12.98 10.81 -10.18
N ILE A 219 12.46 11.83 -10.89
CA ILE A 219 12.27 13.17 -10.33
C ILE A 219 11.22 13.17 -9.22
N PHE A 220 10.09 12.46 -9.40
CA PHE A 220 9.03 12.38 -8.39
C PHE A 220 9.48 11.71 -7.09
N TRP A 221 10.48 10.83 -7.16
CA TRP A 221 11.01 10.08 -6.03
C TRP A 221 12.38 10.60 -5.54
N GLN A 222 12.83 11.79 -5.97
CA GLN A 222 14.02 12.43 -5.43
C GLN A 222 13.90 12.67 -3.91
N GLY A 223 15.02 12.49 -3.19
CA GLY A 223 15.06 12.63 -1.73
C GLY A 223 14.61 11.38 -0.98
N THR A 224 14.40 10.27 -1.67
CA THR A 224 13.98 8.99 -1.06
C THR A 224 15.06 7.91 -1.16
N GLU A 225 16.28 8.27 -1.55
CA GLU A 225 17.38 7.35 -1.85
C GLU A 225 17.76 6.50 -0.64
N ASN A 226 17.60 7.05 0.57
CA ASN A 226 17.89 6.37 1.84
C ASN A 226 16.77 5.46 2.35
N TRP A 227 15.66 5.27 1.61
CA TRP A 227 14.53 4.48 2.12
C TRP A 227 14.84 2.98 2.23
N ASP A 228 15.89 2.50 1.59
CA ASP A 228 16.36 1.12 1.79
C ASP A 228 16.88 0.87 3.22
N GLU A 229 17.32 1.93 3.88
CA GLU A 229 17.79 1.94 5.28
C GLU A 229 16.70 2.45 6.22
N LEU A 230 16.04 3.56 5.85
CA LEU A 230 15.02 4.22 6.65
C LEU A 230 13.81 3.31 6.95
N LEU A 231 13.25 2.63 5.94
CA LEU A 231 12.05 1.84 6.15
C LEU A 231 12.29 0.60 7.05
N PRO A 232 13.41 -0.15 6.93
CA PRO A 232 13.77 -1.18 7.91
C PRO A 232 14.02 -0.63 9.33
N GLU A 233 14.62 0.57 9.48
CA GLU A 233 14.74 1.24 10.77
C GLU A 233 13.36 1.52 11.38
N ARG A 234 12.44 2.10 10.60
CA ARG A 234 11.06 2.37 11.00
C ARG A 234 10.28 1.10 11.35
N ALA A 235 10.52 -0.01 10.62
CA ALA A 235 9.98 -1.31 10.96
C ALA A 235 10.50 -1.81 12.32
N GLY A 236 11.76 -1.55 12.64
CA GLY A 236 12.35 -1.84 13.96
C GLY A 236 11.67 -1.04 15.09
N MET A 237 11.30 0.23 14.87
CA MET A 237 10.54 1.01 15.85
C MET A 237 9.19 0.34 16.17
N SER A 238 8.44 -0.08 15.15
CA SER A 238 7.18 -0.81 15.31
C SER A 238 7.41 -2.18 15.95
N GLY A 239 8.46 -2.90 15.56
CA GLY A 239 8.86 -4.20 16.13
C GLY A 239 9.21 -4.14 17.62
N LYS A 240 9.73 -3.01 18.09
CA LYS A 240 9.96 -2.75 19.52
C LYS A 240 8.65 -2.48 20.26
N LEU A 241 7.79 -1.61 19.71
CA LEU A 241 6.56 -1.17 20.37
C LEU A 241 5.50 -2.27 20.44
N VAL A 242 5.44 -3.18 19.46
CA VAL A 242 4.47 -4.28 19.47
C VAL A 242 4.62 -5.20 20.67
N LEU A 243 5.79 -5.23 21.29
CA LEU A 243 6.10 -6.04 22.48
C LEU A 243 5.81 -5.32 23.80
N SER A 244 5.41 -4.04 23.75
CA SER A 244 5.08 -3.30 24.98
C SER A 244 3.79 -3.81 25.61
N ASP A 245 3.70 -3.74 26.94
CA ASP A 245 2.50 -4.12 27.69
C ASP A 245 1.25 -3.39 27.18
N PHE A 246 1.40 -2.11 26.80
CA PHE A 246 0.30 -1.34 26.23
C PHE A 246 -0.25 -2.00 24.97
N THR A 247 0.62 -2.31 24.00
CA THR A 247 0.22 -2.90 22.72
C THR A 247 -0.33 -4.30 22.88
N VAL A 248 0.30 -5.12 23.72
CA VAL A 248 -0.18 -6.48 24.02
C VAL A 248 -1.61 -6.43 24.62
N ASN A 249 -1.87 -5.52 25.57
CA ASN A 249 -3.18 -5.35 26.17
C ASN A 249 -4.21 -4.80 25.16
N ALA A 250 -3.83 -3.83 24.33
CA ALA A 250 -4.68 -3.29 23.29
C ALA A 250 -5.09 -4.38 22.27
N ILE A 251 -4.14 -5.16 21.77
CA ILE A 251 -4.40 -6.27 20.84
C ILE A 251 -5.33 -7.32 21.46
N ASN A 252 -5.11 -7.70 22.72
CA ASN A 252 -5.96 -8.66 23.43
C ASN A 252 -7.40 -8.15 23.60
N SER A 253 -7.58 -6.86 23.81
CA SER A 253 -8.91 -6.22 23.90
C SER A 253 -9.67 -6.26 22.57
N PHE A 254 -8.98 -6.28 21.42
CA PHE A 254 -9.61 -6.45 20.11
C PHE A 254 -10.05 -7.88 19.82
N LYS A 255 -9.40 -8.90 20.42
CA LYS A 255 -9.79 -10.31 20.29
C LYS A 255 -11.08 -10.66 21.02
N SER A 256 -11.41 -9.91 22.07
CA SER A 256 -12.57 -10.19 22.94
C SER A 256 -13.86 -9.49 22.49
N LYS A 257 -13.83 -8.74 21.42
CA LYS A 257 -14.98 -8.11 20.75
C LYS A 257 -15.35 -8.83 19.45
#